data_473bc7d3da77924791a369b2a8a00815
#
_entry.id   473bc7d3da77924791a369b2a8a00815
#
_cell.length_a   1.000
_cell.length_b   1.000
_cell.length_c   1.000
_cell.angle_alpha   90.00
_cell.angle_beta   90.00
_cell.angle_gamma   90.00
#
_symmetry.space_group_name_H-M   'P 1'
#
loop_
_entity.id
_entity.type
_entity.pdbx_description
1 polymer ?
#
loop_
_entity_poly.entity_id
_entity_poly.type
_entity_poly.pdbx_seq_one_letter_code
_entity_poly.pdbx_strand_id
1 'polypeptide(L)'
;AEDVMLLHNAQASDLLTYSYLNVSCVLDGSALPSDFEEDYLRTQNNFSGICQLYFFSLDDYNRMMDTDYTLNTYEMFLYKKGGRNYAYQEMTLPGQTTYHLKAALKSFFDVEDTNSYIGSTYFIVVPDLEAVRSLLPEDYSAFLWYYGFRTPLSAEEQDIMIHDMEVDLSGIFTENSLDAMLRMENDRTDFIAAYGGLFFLGILLSVAFILAAVLIIYFKQISEGYEDKSRFAIMQKVGLTDREIRCSINSQLLTVFF
;
A
#
# COMPACT_ATOMS: atom_id res chain seq x y z
N ALA A 1 -13.39 6.58 -24.65
CA ALA A 1 -12.62 5.38 -24.25
C ALA A 1 -12.94 4.16 -25.14
N GLU A 2 -14.20 3.74 -25.27
CA GLU A 2 -14.57 2.58 -26.11
C GLU A 2 -14.18 2.76 -27.59
N ASP A 3 -14.34 3.95 -28.15
CA ASP A 3 -13.94 4.25 -29.52
C ASP A 3 -12.42 4.12 -29.72
N VAL A 4 -11.63 4.58 -28.74
CA VAL A 4 -10.16 4.44 -28.77
C VAL A 4 -9.76 2.96 -28.65
N MET A 5 -10.41 2.19 -27.77
CA MET A 5 -10.17 0.75 -27.65
C MET A 5 -10.46 0.01 -28.97
N LEU A 6 -11.53 0.37 -29.67
CA LEU A 6 -11.85 -0.18 -31.01
C LEU A 6 -10.78 0.17 -32.04
N LEU A 7 -10.25 1.39 -32.01
CA LEU A 7 -9.21 1.87 -32.92
C LEU A 7 -7.89 1.08 -32.77
N HIS A 8 -7.57 0.67 -31.57
CA HIS A 8 -6.39 -0.14 -31.27
C HIS A 8 -6.66 -1.67 -31.29
N ASN A 9 -7.82 -2.13 -31.75
CA ASN A 9 -8.25 -3.53 -31.67
C ASN A 9 -8.13 -4.12 -30.25
N ALA A 10 -8.25 -3.30 -29.25
CA ALA A 10 -8.16 -3.71 -27.85
C ALA A 10 -9.42 -4.51 -27.49
N GLN A 11 -9.27 -5.80 -27.32
CA GLN A 11 -10.32 -6.66 -26.76
C GLN A 11 -10.26 -6.49 -25.24
N ALA A 12 -11.19 -5.72 -24.68
CA ALA A 12 -11.33 -5.59 -23.24
C ALA A 12 -11.96 -6.85 -22.66
N SER A 13 -11.31 -7.41 -21.65
CA SER A 13 -11.86 -8.45 -20.79
C SER A 13 -11.87 -7.96 -19.34
N ASP A 14 -12.65 -8.63 -18.48
CA ASP A 14 -12.73 -8.33 -17.06
C ASP A 14 -13.02 -6.86 -16.78
N LEU A 15 -14.05 -6.32 -17.46
CA LEU A 15 -14.46 -4.94 -17.30
C LEU A 15 -14.89 -4.68 -15.85
N LEU A 16 -14.23 -3.71 -15.24
CA LEU A 16 -14.46 -3.26 -13.89
C LEU A 16 -14.86 -1.79 -13.93
N THR A 17 -16.10 -1.48 -13.58
CA THR A 17 -16.57 -0.08 -13.53
C THR A 17 -17.41 0.14 -12.29
N TYR A 18 -17.10 1.18 -11.54
CA TYR A 18 -17.88 1.61 -10.38
C TYR A 18 -17.64 3.09 -10.12
N SER A 19 -18.56 3.69 -9.39
CA SER A 19 -18.44 5.08 -8.96
C SER A 19 -18.43 5.18 -7.45
N TYR A 20 -17.72 6.16 -6.94
CA TYR A 20 -17.70 6.42 -5.51
C TYR A 20 -17.53 7.91 -5.20
N LEU A 21 -17.99 8.30 -4.02
CA LEU A 21 -17.70 9.59 -3.41
C LEU A 21 -16.67 9.39 -2.32
N ASN A 22 -15.62 10.20 -2.32
CA ASN A 22 -14.60 10.20 -1.27
C ASN A 22 -14.72 11.48 -0.44
N VAL A 23 -14.77 11.34 0.89
CA VAL A 23 -14.83 12.45 1.83
C VAL A 23 -13.83 12.20 2.96
N SER A 24 -12.96 13.17 3.19
CA SER A 24 -12.06 13.16 4.35
C SER A 24 -12.62 14.09 5.42
N CYS A 25 -12.90 13.58 6.61
CA CYS A 25 -13.49 14.37 7.69
C CYS A 25 -13.08 13.87 9.07
N VAL A 26 -13.39 14.66 10.09
CA VAL A 26 -13.41 14.20 11.48
C VAL A 26 -14.87 14.07 11.89
N LEU A 27 -15.29 12.85 12.24
CA LEU A 27 -16.66 12.62 12.66
C LEU A 27 -16.92 13.21 14.05
N ASP A 28 -18.01 13.95 14.18
CA ASP A 28 -18.57 14.34 15.48
C ASP A 28 -19.61 13.31 15.93
N GLY A 29 -19.15 12.33 16.71
CA GLY A 29 -19.97 11.17 17.01
C GLY A 29 -20.25 10.34 15.76
N SER A 30 -21.53 10.24 15.37
CA SER A 30 -21.99 9.58 14.14
C SER A 30 -22.24 10.57 12.99
N ALA A 31 -22.03 11.86 13.20
CA ALA A 31 -22.33 12.89 12.23
C ALA A 31 -21.10 13.34 11.45
N LEU A 32 -21.30 13.56 10.13
CA LEU A 32 -20.35 14.33 9.34
C LEU A 32 -20.47 15.81 9.73
N PRO A 33 -19.36 16.55 9.78
CA PRO A 33 -19.42 17.97 10.04
C PRO A 33 -20.23 18.70 8.95
N SER A 34 -21.00 19.69 9.36
CA SER A 34 -21.72 20.56 8.41
C SER A 34 -20.79 21.61 7.79
N ASP A 35 -19.68 21.90 8.47
CA ASP A 35 -18.65 22.84 8.06
C ASP A 35 -17.33 22.08 7.89
N PHE A 36 -16.94 21.88 6.64
CA PHE A 36 -15.69 21.20 6.27
C PHE A 36 -14.59 22.27 6.11
N GLU A 37 -14.20 22.96 7.19
CA GLU A 37 -13.08 23.87 7.10
C GLU A 37 -11.76 23.10 6.89
N GLU A 38 -11.09 23.37 5.79
CA GLU A 38 -9.80 22.75 5.41
C GLU A 38 -8.75 22.96 6.51
N ASP A 39 -8.81 24.06 7.23
CA ASP A 39 -7.98 24.37 8.38
C ASP A 39 -8.19 23.42 9.57
N TYR A 40 -9.39 22.83 9.72
CA TYR A 40 -9.66 21.92 10.82
C TYR A 40 -8.87 20.60 10.66
N LEU A 41 -8.72 20.08 9.45
CA LEU A 41 -7.91 18.90 9.17
C LEU A 41 -6.42 19.17 9.31
N ARG A 42 -5.96 20.38 8.96
CA ARG A 42 -4.55 20.80 9.07
C ARG A 42 -4.13 21.17 10.50
N THR A 43 -5.03 21.68 11.31
CA THR A 43 -4.75 22.06 12.71
C THR A 43 -4.77 20.89 13.69
N GLN A 44 -5.32 19.75 13.31
CA GLN A 44 -5.28 18.53 14.12
C GLN A 44 -3.87 17.92 14.10
N ASN A 45 -3.09 18.19 15.13
CA ASN A 45 -1.80 17.52 15.38
C ASN A 45 -1.94 15.99 15.59
N ASN A 46 -3.15 15.45 15.54
CA ASN A 46 -3.45 14.04 15.77
C ASN A 46 -4.29 13.46 14.62
N PHE A 47 -3.62 12.91 13.65
CA PHE A 47 -4.23 12.24 12.50
C PHE A 47 -5.13 11.04 12.86
N SER A 48 -5.09 10.57 14.10
CA SER A 48 -5.88 9.41 14.54
C SER A 48 -7.40 9.65 14.58
N GLY A 49 -7.85 10.89 14.50
CA GLY A 49 -9.26 11.29 14.44
C GLY A 49 -9.81 11.41 13.02
N ILE A 50 -8.95 11.47 12.01
CA ILE A 50 -9.37 11.61 10.62
C ILE A 50 -10.01 10.32 10.14
N CYS A 51 -11.16 10.44 9.48
CA CYS A 51 -11.86 9.35 8.81
C CYS A 51 -11.89 9.64 7.30
N GLN A 52 -11.62 8.60 6.52
CA GLN A 52 -11.86 8.58 5.09
C GLN A 52 -13.10 7.75 4.81
N LEU A 53 -14.10 8.37 4.23
CA LEU A 53 -15.39 7.78 3.91
C LEU A 53 -15.49 7.64 2.39
N TYR A 54 -15.78 6.43 1.94
CA TYR A 54 -16.00 6.11 0.55
C TYR A 54 -17.43 5.60 0.41
N PHE A 55 -18.28 6.33 -0.30
CA PHE A 55 -19.66 5.95 -0.54
C PHE A 55 -19.77 5.28 -1.91
N PHE A 56 -20.40 4.12 -1.95
CA PHE A 56 -20.64 3.33 -3.15
C PHE A 56 -22.12 3.11 -3.35
N SER A 57 -22.55 2.96 -4.60
CA SER A 57 -23.93 2.55 -4.88
C SER A 57 -24.14 1.06 -4.52
N LEU A 58 -25.37 0.73 -4.13
CA LEU A 58 -25.76 -0.66 -3.87
C LEU A 58 -25.67 -1.51 -5.16
N ASP A 59 -26.01 -0.92 -6.30
CA ASP A 59 -25.97 -1.62 -7.58
C ASP A 59 -24.54 -2.01 -7.96
N ASP A 60 -23.57 -1.08 -7.78
CA ASP A 60 -22.16 -1.37 -8.03
C ASP A 60 -21.66 -2.45 -7.06
N TYR A 61 -21.99 -2.34 -5.77
CA TYR A 61 -21.60 -3.33 -4.79
C TYR A 61 -22.13 -4.72 -5.12
N ASN A 62 -23.43 -4.84 -5.43
CA ASN A 62 -24.05 -6.11 -5.81
C ASN A 62 -23.41 -6.72 -7.07
N ARG A 63 -23.17 -5.89 -8.08
CA ARG A 63 -22.53 -6.33 -9.31
C ARG A 63 -21.11 -6.82 -9.09
N MET A 64 -20.33 -6.10 -8.26
CA MET A 64 -18.92 -6.40 -8.00
C MET A 64 -18.73 -7.61 -7.10
N MET A 65 -19.67 -7.83 -6.17
CA MET A 65 -19.59 -8.92 -5.20
C MET A 65 -20.44 -10.13 -5.55
N ASP A 66 -21.14 -10.08 -6.71
CA ASP A 66 -22.10 -11.11 -7.14
C ASP A 66 -23.15 -11.41 -6.04
N THR A 67 -23.80 -10.35 -5.55
CA THR A 67 -24.78 -10.40 -4.45
C THR A 67 -26.07 -9.71 -4.85
N ASP A 68 -27.17 -10.03 -4.18
CA ASP A 68 -28.50 -9.46 -4.36
C ASP A 68 -28.99 -8.76 -3.08
N TYR A 69 -28.12 -7.98 -2.44
CA TYR A 69 -28.52 -7.26 -1.23
C TYR A 69 -29.48 -6.13 -1.56
N THR A 70 -30.33 -5.81 -0.59
CA THR A 70 -31.31 -4.72 -0.69
C THR A 70 -31.16 -3.75 0.47
N LEU A 71 -31.35 -2.46 0.18
CA LEU A 71 -31.38 -1.38 1.17
C LEU A 71 -32.66 -0.57 0.98
N ASN A 72 -33.25 -0.11 2.09
CA ASN A 72 -34.25 0.95 2.05
C ASN A 72 -33.56 2.31 1.87
N THR A 73 -34.34 3.35 1.56
CA THR A 73 -33.82 4.70 1.19
C THR A 73 -32.81 5.29 2.20
N TYR A 74 -32.97 5.00 3.49
CA TYR A 74 -32.10 5.52 4.56
C TYR A 74 -31.37 4.41 5.32
N GLU A 75 -31.12 3.28 4.66
CA GLU A 75 -30.28 2.22 5.19
C GLU A 75 -28.90 2.26 4.52
N MET A 76 -27.88 1.78 5.22
CA MET A 76 -26.54 1.62 4.68
C MET A 76 -25.91 0.31 5.12
N PHE A 77 -24.98 -0.20 4.32
CA PHE A 77 -23.97 -1.16 4.78
C PHE A 77 -22.65 -0.44 5.04
N LEU A 78 -21.85 -0.97 5.95
CA LEU A 78 -20.54 -0.42 6.27
C LEU A 78 -19.50 -1.53 6.29
N TYR A 79 -18.39 -1.29 5.59
CA TYR A 79 -17.19 -2.12 5.65
C TYR A 79 -16.03 -1.30 6.20
N LYS A 80 -15.32 -1.87 7.18
CA LYS A 80 -14.11 -1.25 7.71
C LYS A 80 -12.89 -1.71 6.90
N LYS A 81 -12.30 -0.84 6.10
CA LYS A 81 -11.04 -1.12 5.38
C LYS A 81 -9.85 -1.04 6.32
N GLY A 82 -9.82 -0.04 7.22
CA GLY A 82 -8.71 0.18 8.16
C GLY A 82 -9.07 1.03 9.37
N GLY A 83 -8.18 1.08 10.37
CA GLY A 83 -8.33 1.94 11.53
C GLY A 83 -9.29 1.39 12.61
N ARG A 84 -10.02 2.28 13.26
CA ARG A 84 -10.93 1.96 14.37
C ARG A 84 -12.23 1.33 13.89
N ASN A 85 -12.89 0.56 14.77
CA ASN A 85 -14.24 0.08 14.48
C ASN A 85 -15.22 1.26 14.54
N TYR A 86 -16.18 1.27 13.62
CA TYR A 86 -17.29 2.20 13.67
C TYR A 86 -18.23 1.77 14.83
N ALA A 87 -18.44 2.69 15.76
CA ALA A 87 -19.12 2.38 17.03
C ALA A 87 -20.62 2.68 17.01
N TYR A 88 -21.12 3.30 15.92
CA TYR A 88 -22.48 3.82 15.85
C TYR A 88 -23.37 2.94 14.98
N GLN A 89 -24.68 3.03 15.19
CA GLN A 89 -25.69 2.33 14.39
C GLN A 89 -26.30 3.22 13.30
N GLU A 90 -25.82 4.44 13.20
CA GLU A 90 -26.32 5.44 12.25
C GLU A 90 -25.20 6.38 11.83
N MET A 91 -25.40 7.04 10.70
CA MET A 91 -24.51 8.09 10.19
C MET A 91 -25.37 9.25 9.71
N THR A 92 -25.11 10.44 10.23
CA THR A 92 -25.82 11.65 9.85
C THR A 92 -24.96 12.46 8.89
N LEU A 93 -25.49 12.71 7.69
CA LEU A 93 -24.89 13.54 6.66
C LEU A 93 -25.30 15.01 6.85
N PRO A 94 -24.59 15.96 6.22
CA PRO A 94 -25.02 17.36 6.15
C PRO A 94 -26.50 17.47 5.71
N GLY A 95 -27.22 18.48 6.22
CA GLY A 95 -28.65 18.60 5.97
C GLY A 95 -29.53 17.71 6.88
N GLN A 96 -28.94 17.09 7.94
CA GLN A 96 -29.63 16.26 8.93
C GLN A 96 -30.25 14.96 8.36
N THR A 97 -29.78 14.48 7.22
CA THR A 97 -30.18 13.18 6.67
C THR A 97 -29.42 12.08 7.38
N THR A 98 -30.13 11.16 8.04
CA THR A 98 -29.52 10.06 8.80
C THR A 98 -29.75 8.74 8.10
N TYR A 99 -28.64 8.01 7.87
CA TYR A 99 -28.64 6.64 7.38
C TYR A 99 -28.45 5.66 8.54
N HIS A 100 -29.25 4.61 8.58
CA HIS A 100 -29.18 3.57 9.61
C HIS A 100 -28.34 2.39 9.13
N LEU A 101 -27.43 1.93 9.97
CA LEU A 101 -26.59 0.77 9.69
C LEU A 101 -27.43 -0.52 9.71
N LYS A 102 -27.69 -1.08 8.54
CA LYS A 102 -28.39 -2.36 8.43
C LYS A 102 -27.49 -3.53 8.81
N ALA A 103 -26.25 -3.53 8.34
CA ALA A 103 -25.26 -4.54 8.69
C ALA A 103 -23.84 -4.04 8.42
N ALA A 104 -22.87 -4.58 9.17
CA ALA A 104 -21.47 -4.48 8.86
C ALA A 104 -21.09 -5.59 7.89
N LEU A 105 -20.45 -5.22 6.78
CA LEU A 105 -19.97 -6.15 5.75
C LEU A 105 -18.68 -6.83 6.19
N LYS A 106 -18.51 -8.09 5.82
CA LYS A 106 -17.33 -8.89 6.13
C LYS A 106 -16.26 -8.81 5.03
N SER A 107 -16.68 -8.53 3.80
CA SER A 107 -15.83 -8.45 2.62
C SER A 107 -16.30 -7.30 1.73
N PHE A 108 -15.37 -6.78 0.94
CA PHE A 108 -15.60 -5.77 -0.05
C PHE A 108 -14.71 -6.07 -1.26
N PHE A 109 -15.09 -5.64 -2.45
CA PHE A 109 -14.21 -5.75 -3.61
C PHE A 109 -12.98 -4.87 -3.43
N ASP A 110 -11.93 -5.15 -4.18
CA ASP A 110 -10.72 -4.35 -4.10
C ASP A 110 -10.95 -3.01 -4.80
N VAL A 111 -10.73 -1.94 -4.05
CA VAL A 111 -10.84 -0.57 -4.52
C VAL A 111 -9.43 -0.03 -4.58
N GLU A 112 -8.96 0.24 -5.81
CA GLU A 112 -7.66 0.85 -6.01
C GLU A 112 -7.64 2.25 -5.42
N ASP A 113 -6.46 2.74 -5.10
CA ASP A 113 -6.21 4.10 -4.57
C ASP A 113 -6.79 4.43 -3.18
N THR A 114 -7.21 3.44 -2.43
CA THR A 114 -7.65 3.68 -1.05
C THR A 114 -6.46 3.67 -0.09
N ASN A 115 -5.79 4.80 0.06
CA ASN A 115 -4.71 5.00 1.03
C ASN A 115 -5.24 4.97 2.47
N SER A 116 -5.30 3.79 3.07
CA SER A 116 -5.74 3.60 4.47
C SER A 116 -4.64 3.86 5.51
N TYR A 117 -3.60 4.61 5.17
CA TYR A 117 -2.46 4.82 6.06
C TYR A 117 -2.67 5.91 7.13
N ILE A 118 -3.68 6.75 6.98
CA ILE A 118 -3.91 7.87 7.87
C ILE A 118 -5.35 7.81 8.40
N GLY A 119 -5.52 7.46 9.68
CA GLY A 119 -6.82 7.47 10.34
C GLY A 119 -7.64 6.19 10.13
N SER A 120 -8.96 6.34 10.08
CA SER A 120 -9.91 5.23 9.89
C SER A 120 -10.57 5.33 8.52
N THR A 121 -10.63 4.21 7.80
CA THR A 121 -11.22 4.15 6.46
C THR A 121 -12.44 3.25 6.46
N TYR A 122 -13.56 3.80 6.00
CA TYR A 122 -14.84 3.12 5.92
C TYR A 122 -15.38 3.16 4.50
N PHE A 123 -15.83 2.01 4.01
CA PHE A 123 -16.60 1.91 2.78
C PHE A 123 -18.07 1.77 3.15
N ILE A 124 -18.89 2.61 2.59
CA ILE A 124 -20.31 2.76 2.91
C ILE A 124 -21.09 2.50 1.65
N VAL A 125 -21.99 1.52 1.70
CA VAL A 125 -22.89 1.22 0.59
C VAL A 125 -24.24 1.83 0.87
N VAL A 126 -24.72 2.65 -0.07
CA VAL A 126 -25.99 3.36 0.01
C VAL A 126 -26.87 3.00 -1.17
N PRO A 127 -28.21 3.09 -1.04
CA PRO A 127 -29.12 2.76 -2.13
C PRO A 127 -29.02 3.73 -3.30
N ASP A 128 -28.75 5.02 -3.05
CA ASP A 128 -28.64 6.07 -4.04
C ASP A 128 -27.44 6.97 -3.76
N LEU A 129 -26.42 6.86 -4.61
CA LEU A 129 -25.18 7.61 -4.46
C LEU A 129 -25.36 9.10 -4.84
N GLU A 130 -26.22 9.41 -5.82
CA GLU A 130 -26.49 10.79 -6.21
C GLU A 130 -27.26 11.56 -5.12
N ALA A 131 -28.12 10.89 -4.38
CA ALA A 131 -28.76 11.47 -3.20
C ALA A 131 -27.72 11.87 -2.15
N VAL A 132 -26.71 11.04 -1.90
CA VAL A 132 -25.61 11.37 -0.99
C VAL A 132 -24.76 12.51 -1.53
N ARG A 133 -24.42 12.48 -2.82
CA ARG A 133 -23.68 13.55 -3.50
C ARG A 133 -24.31 14.91 -3.32
N SER A 134 -25.64 14.99 -3.46
CA SER A 134 -26.37 16.26 -3.30
C SER A 134 -26.34 16.85 -1.89
N LEU A 135 -25.98 16.05 -0.88
CA LEU A 135 -25.87 16.46 0.53
C LEU A 135 -24.45 16.86 0.91
N LEU A 136 -23.45 16.49 0.15
CA LEU A 136 -22.05 16.77 0.41
C LEU A 136 -21.59 18.03 -0.33
N PRO A 137 -20.78 18.90 0.30
CA PRO A 137 -20.22 20.06 -0.40
C PRO A 137 -19.25 19.62 -1.50
N GLU A 138 -19.36 20.22 -2.69
CA GLU A 138 -18.51 19.89 -3.85
C GLU A 138 -17.03 20.13 -3.58
N ASP A 139 -16.68 21.11 -2.78
CA ASP A 139 -15.28 21.45 -2.44
C ASP A 139 -14.59 20.39 -1.56
N TYR A 140 -15.35 19.53 -0.88
CA TYR A 140 -14.85 18.54 0.10
C TYR A 140 -15.18 17.10 -0.23
N SER A 141 -15.89 16.88 -1.33
CA SER A 141 -16.24 15.54 -1.83
C SER A 141 -15.76 15.39 -3.26
N ALA A 142 -14.94 14.37 -3.49
CA ALA A 142 -14.55 14.00 -4.84
C ALA A 142 -15.48 12.89 -5.33
N PHE A 143 -16.18 13.13 -6.45
CA PHE A 143 -16.89 12.08 -7.19
C PHE A 143 -15.92 11.47 -8.20
N LEU A 144 -15.64 10.21 -8.03
CA LEU A 144 -14.67 9.47 -8.84
C LEU A 144 -15.39 8.32 -9.56
N TRP A 145 -15.02 8.14 -10.80
CA TRP A 145 -15.47 7.03 -11.61
C TRP A 145 -14.28 6.19 -12.02
N TYR A 146 -14.31 4.92 -11.66
CA TYR A 146 -13.30 3.96 -12.00
C TYR A 146 -13.72 3.13 -13.20
N TYR A 147 -12.82 2.99 -14.16
CA TYR A 147 -12.99 2.17 -15.34
C TYR A 147 -11.72 1.36 -15.59
N GLY A 148 -11.75 0.09 -15.28
CA GLY A 148 -10.64 -0.82 -15.46
C GLY A 148 -10.98 -1.96 -16.40
N PHE A 149 -10.00 -2.43 -17.15
CA PHE A 149 -10.12 -3.58 -18.05
C PHE A 149 -8.76 -4.24 -18.26
N ARG A 150 -8.80 -5.49 -18.73
CA ARG A 150 -7.61 -6.19 -19.20
C ARG A 150 -7.61 -6.22 -20.72
N THR A 151 -6.44 -6.07 -21.31
CA THR A 151 -6.23 -6.15 -22.75
C THR A 151 -5.04 -7.07 -23.06
N PRO A 152 -5.07 -7.83 -24.16
CA PRO A 152 -3.95 -8.65 -24.61
C PRO A 152 -2.85 -7.84 -25.34
N LEU A 153 -2.97 -6.52 -25.42
CA LEU A 153 -2.00 -5.67 -26.08
C LEU A 153 -0.64 -5.73 -25.39
N SER A 154 0.42 -5.59 -26.19
CA SER A 154 1.79 -5.43 -25.67
C SER A 154 1.93 -4.13 -24.87
N ALA A 155 2.99 -4.02 -24.07
CA ALA A 155 3.26 -2.84 -23.28
C ALA A 155 3.34 -1.55 -24.12
N GLU A 156 4.01 -1.62 -25.27
CA GLU A 156 4.15 -0.46 -26.17
C GLU A 156 2.79 -0.05 -26.80
N GLU A 157 1.96 -1.02 -27.17
CA GLU A 157 0.61 -0.76 -27.70
C GLU A 157 -0.32 -0.19 -26.62
N GLN A 158 -0.18 -0.65 -25.37
CA GLN A 158 -0.92 -0.09 -24.23
C GLN A 158 -0.53 1.36 -23.98
N ASP A 159 0.76 1.72 -24.03
CA ASP A 159 1.22 3.10 -23.85
C ASP A 159 0.64 4.04 -24.90
N ILE A 160 0.63 3.60 -26.16
CA ILE A 160 0.03 4.38 -27.26
C ILE A 160 -1.48 4.55 -27.04
N MET A 161 -2.16 3.46 -26.68
CA MET A 161 -3.60 3.49 -26.41
C MET A 161 -3.94 4.42 -25.24
N ILE A 162 -3.18 4.37 -24.14
CA ILE A 162 -3.38 5.26 -22.98
C ILE A 162 -3.17 6.71 -23.38
N HIS A 163 -2.13 7.02 -24.12
CA HIS A 163 -1.87 8.38 -24.59
C HIS A 163 -3.03 8.90 -25.47
N ASP A 164 -3.53 8.08 -26.39
CA ASP A 164 -4.67 8.45 -27.23
C ASP A 164 -5.96 8.63 -26.42
N MET A 165 -6.17 7.81 -25.38
CA MET A 165 -7.26 7.99 -24.42
C MET A 165 -7.14 9.30 -23.64
N GLU A 166 -5.96 9.65 -23.17
CA GLU A 166 -5.71 10.91 -22.46
C GLU A 166 -6.01 12.11 -23.37
N VAL A 167 -5.59 12.06 -24.62
CA VAL A 167 -5.88 13.12 -25.61
C VAL A 167 -7.36 13.24 -25.89
N ASP A 168 -8.08 12.13 -26.07
CA ASP A 168 -9.52 12.10 -26.33
C ASP A 168 -10.30 12.62 -25.11
N LEU A 169 -9.93 12.20 -23.91
CA LEU A 169 -10.59 12.59 -22.67
C LEU A 169 -10.25 14.02 -22.24
N SER A 170 -9.07 14.54 -22.51
CA SER A 170 -8.68 15.92 -22.21
C SER A 170 -9.54 16.96 -22.94
N GLY A 171 -10.16 16.59 -24.07
CA GLY A 171 -11.12 17.42 -24.77
C GLY A 171 -12.52 17.46 -24.13
N ILE A 172 -12.82 16.50 -23.25
CA ILE A 172 -14.14 16.33 -22.61
C ILE A 172 -14.10 16.78 -21.15
N PHE A 173 -12.99 16.50 -20.46
CA PHE A 173 -12.80 16.83 -19.05
C PHE A 173 -11.95 18.08 -18.89
N THR A 174 -12.22 18.88 -17.86
CA THR A 174 -11.35 19.98 -17.46
C THR A 174 -10.06 19.41 -16.83
N GLU A 175 -8.97 20.18 -16.89
CA GLU A 175 -7.62 19.76 -16.41
C GLU A 175 -7.57 19.08 -15.02
N ASN A 176 -8.58 19.30 -14.18
CA ASN A 176 -8.66 18.74 -12.82
C ASN A 176 -9.61 17.54 -12.68
N SER A 177 -10.21 17.06 -13.75
CA SER A 177 -11.25 16.02 -13.68
C SER A 177 -10.78 14.64 -14.15
N LEU A 178 -9.60 14.54 -14.77
CA LEU A 178 -8.94 13.27 -15.06
C LEU A 178 -7.84 13.05 -14.00
N ASP A 179 -8.11 12.15 -13.04
CA ASP A 179 -7.21 11.98 -11.89
C ASP A 179 -5.95 11.20 -12.29
N ALA A 180 -6.12 10.03 -12.90
CA ALA A 180 -5.00 9.27 -13.47
C ALA A 180 -5.47 8.18 -14.44
N MET A 181 -4.65 7.93 -15.47
CA MET A 181 -4.71 6.70 -16.23
C MET A 181 -3.47 5.86 -15.86
N LEU A 182 -3.69 4.72 -15.21
CA LEU A 182 -2.62 3.89 -14.70
C LEU A 182 -2.54 2.55 -15.44
N ARG A 183 -1.33 2.10 -15.71
CA ARG A 183 -1.05 0.77 -16.20
C ARG A 183 -0.41 -0.06 -15.08
N MET A 184 -1.02 -1.18 -14.73
CA MET A 184 -0.53 -2.07 -13.67
C MET A 184 0.93 -2.51 -13.87
N GLU A 185 1.40 -2.59 -15.12
CA GLU A 185 2.78 -2.98 -15.43
C GLU A 185 3.81 -1.90 -15.09
N ASN A 186 3.44 -0.62 -15.13
CA ASN A 186 4.30 0.48 -14.69
C ASN A 186 4.54 0.38 -13.18
N ASP A 187 3.50 0.19 -12.40
CA ASP A 187 3.61 0.04 -10.94
C ASP A 187 4.46 -1.16 -10.55
N ARG A 188 4.32 -2.28 -11.29
CA ARG A 188 5.16 -3.47 -11.10
C ARG A 188 6.63 -3.21 -11.42
N THR A 189 6.90 -2.47 -12.50
CA THR A 189 8.26 -2.13 -12.93
C THR A 189 8.92 -1.20 -11.92
N ASP A 190 8.23 -0.18 -11.45
CA ASP A 190 8.70 0.76 -10.43
C ASP A 190 8.93 0.07 -9.08
N PHE A 191 8.03 -0.83 -8.70
CA PHE A 191 8.19 -1.66 -7.51
C PHE A 191 9.46 -2.52 -7.61
N ILE A 192 9.65 -3.25 -8.73
CA ILE A 192 10.84 -4.09 -8.94
C ILE A 192 12.12 -3.24 -8.97
N ALA A 193 12.09 -2.07 -9.58
CA ALA A 193 13.24 -1.16 -9.62
C ALA A 193 13.61 -0.67 -8.21
N ALA A 194 12.65 -0.24 -7.41
CA ALA A 194 12.88 0.26 -6.06
C ALA A 194 13.35 -0.85 -5.10
N TYR A 195 12.65 -1.98 -5.05
CA TYR A 195 12.99 -3.07 -4.15
C TYR A 195 14.19 -3.89 -4.64
N GLY A 196 14.36 -4.04 -5.95
CA GLY A 196 15.54 -4.66 -6.56
C GLY A 196 16.82 -3.89 -6.23
N GLY A 197 16.77 -2.56 -6.25
CA GLY A 197 17.88 -1.70 -5.83
C GLY A 197 18.25 -1.88 -4.36
N LEU A 198 17.27 -1.92 -3.47
CA LEU A 198 17.49 -2.18 -2.04
C LEU A 198 18.05 -3.58 -1.78
N PHE A 199 17.54 -4.59 -2.48
CA PHE A 199 18.04 -5.96 -2.37
C PHE A 199 19.50 -6.08 -2.84
N PHE A 200 19.84 -5.45 -3.96
CA PHE A 200 21.22 -5.40 -4.44
C PHE A 200 22.16 -4.73 -3.43
N LEU A 201 21.74 -3.60 -2.86
CA LEU A 201 22.50 -2.89 -1.82
C LEU A 201 22.69 -3.77 -0.58
N GLY A 202 21.68 -4.52 -0.18
CA GLY A 202 21.73 -5.49 0.92
C GLY A 202 22.77 -6.59 0.68
N ILE A 203 22.81 -7.17 -0.52
CA ILE A 203 23.83 -8.17 -0.91
C ILE A 203 25.22 -7.57 -0.85
N LEU A 204 25.42 -6.39 -1.45
CA LEU A 204 26.72 -5.73 -1.50
C LEU A 204 27.24 -5.42 -0.07
N LEU A 205 26.36 -4.93 0.79
CA LEU A 205 26.70 -4.67 2.19
C LEU A 205 27.04 -5.97 2.95
N SER A 206 26.32 -7.05 2.72
CA SER A 206 26.57 -8.36 3.31
C SER A 206 27.97 -8.88 2.93
N VAL A 207 28.34 -8.78 1.67
CA VAL A 207 29.69 -9.15 1.19
C VAL A 207 30.77 -8.31 1.87
N ALA A 208 30.55 -7.00 1.98
CA ALA A 208 31.49 -6.10 2.66
C ALA A 208 31.65 -6.48 4.15
N PHE A 209 30.58 -6.80 4.86
CA PHE A 209 30.66 -7.26 6.26
C PHE A 209 31.38 -8.60 6.41
N ILE A 210 31.14 -9.55 5.50
CA ILE A 210 31.85 -10.83 5.51
C ILE A 210 33.36 -10.60 5.33
N LEU A 211 33.76 -9.77 4.38
CA LEU A 211 35.19 -9.44 4.16
C LEU A 211 35.79 -8.76 5.39
N ALA A 212 35.07 -7.81 5.99
CA ALA A 212 35.53 -7.14 7.22
C ALA A 212 35.70 -8.14 8.36
N ALA A 213 34.76 -9.06 8.56
CA ALA A 213 34.83 -10.10 9.59
C ALA A 213 36.05 -11.01 9.37
N VAL A 214 36.29 -11.45 8.14
CA VAL A 214 37.45 -12.28 7.79
C VAL A 214 38.75 -11.53 8.10
N LEU A 215 38.85 -10.25 7.76
CA LEU A 215 40.03 -9.44 8.06
C LEU A 215 40.26 -9.28 9.57
N ILE A 216 39.21 -9.05 10.37
CA ILE A 216 39.29 -8.91 11.81
C ILE A 216 39.82 -10.24 12.44
N ILE A 217 39.25 -11.37 12.01
CA ILE A 217 39.68 -12.70 12.51
C ILE A 217 41.15 -12.94 12.11
N TYR A 218 41.49 -12.64 10.87
CA TYR A 218 42.88 -12.80 10.40
C TYR A 218 43.88 -11.99 11.22
N PHE A 219 43.62 -10.69 11.42
CA PHE A 219 44.51 -9.83 12.22
C PHE A 219 44.56 -10.27 13.70
N LYS A 220 43.43 -10.71 14.26
CA LYS A 220 43.41 -11.25 15.62
C LYS A 220 44.32 -12.48 15.75
N GLN A 221 44.25 -13.42 14.80
CA GLN A 221 45.08 -14.63 14.82
C GLN A 221 46.58 -14.31 14.69
N ILE A 222 46.91 -13.35 13.81
CA ILE A 222 48.33 -12.91 13.70
C ILE A 222 48.81 -12.31 15.02
N SER A 223 48.03 -11.43 15.64
CA SER A 223 48.37 -10.80 16.91
C SER A 223 48.59 -11.85 18.04
N GLU A 224 47.64 -12.77 18.18
CA GLU A 224 47.74 -13.87 19.17
C GLU A 224 48.94 -14.76 18.86
N GLY A 225 49.23 -15.09 17.61
CA GLY A 225 50.39 -15.85 17.21
C GLY A 225 51.73 -15.18 17.58
N TYR A 226 51.82 -13.86 17.49
CA TYR A 226 53.00 -13.10 17.90
C TYR A 226 53.16 -13.07 19.44
N GLU A 227 52.09 -12.92 20.21
CA GLU A 227 52.10 -12.95 21.67
C GLU A 227 52.49 -14.33 22.21
N ASP A 228 51.97 -15.40 21.61
CA ASP A 228 52.23 -16.76 22.04
C ASP A 228 53.61 -17.30 21.62
N LYS A 229 54.29 -16.64 20.69
CA LYS A 229 55.64 -17.05 20.23
C LYS A 229 56.61 -17.23 21.39
N SER A 230 56.61 -16.35 22.36
CA SER A 230 57.47 -16.46 23.56
C SER A 230 57.08 -17.61 24.46
N ARG A 231 55.78 -17.91 24.59
CA ARG A 231 55.25 -19.03 25.38
C ARG A 231 55.61 -20.37 24.73
N PHE A 232 55.54 -20.50 23.41
CA PHE A 232 55.94 -21.69 22.69
C PHE A 232 57.45 -21.94 22.77
N ALA A 233 58.29 -20.89 22.76
CA ALA A 233 59.71 -21.02 22.97
C ALA A 233 60.08 -21.53 24.39
N ILE A 234 59.29 -21.20 25.39
CA ILE A 234 59.44 -21.73 26.76
C ILE A 234 59.02 -23.21 26.80
N MET A 235 57.89 -23.58 26.14
CA MET A 235 57.42 -24.96 26.07
C MET A 235 58.42 -25.90 25.38
N GLN A 236 59.13 -25.45 24.34
CA GLN A 236 60.23 -26.20 23.72
C GLN A 236 61.39 -26.44 24.71
N LYS A 237 61.75 -25.44 25.51
CA LYS A 237 62.78 -25.56 26.53
C LYS A 237 62.44 -26.53 27.66
N VAL A 238 61.17 -26.77 27.92
CA VAL A 238 60.66 -27.72 28.94
C VAL A 238 60.51 -29.14 28.36
N GLY A 239 60.76 -29.34 27.04
CA GLY A 239 60.84 -30.67 26.42
C GLY A 239 59.64 -31.09 25.59
N LEU A 240 58.71 -30.17 25.29
CA LEU A 240 57.63 -30.47 24.31
C LEU A 240 58.20 -30.56 22.90
N THR A 241 57.72 -31.53 22.15
CA THR A 241 58.09 -31.71 20.76
C THR A 241 57.34 -30.74 19.85
N ASP A 242 57.91 -30.35 18.71
CA ASP A 242 57.27 -29.48 17.72
C ASP A 242 55.91 -30.01 17.24
N ARG A 243 55.70 -31.32 17.29
CA ARG A 243 54.43 -31.95 16.90
C ARG A 243 53.34 -31.73 17.96
N GLU A 244 53.66 -31.78 19.22
CA GLU A 244 52.73 -31.53 20.35
C GLU A 244 52.34 -30.05 20.41
N ILE A 245 53.28 -29.15 20.14
CA ILE A 245 53.00 -27.70 20.05
C ILE A 245 52.07 -27.40 18.89
N ARG A 246 52.29 -27.97 17.72
CA ARG A 246 51.39 -27.77 16.56
C ARG A 246 50.00 -28.37 16.81
N CYS A 247 49.87 -29.50 17.46
CA CYS A 247 48.59 -30.07 17.86
C CYS A 247 47.84 -29.16 18.84
N SER A 248 48.51 -28.57 19.79
CA SER A 248 47.92 -27.62 20.75
C SER A 248 47.42 -26.37 20.07
N ILE A 249 48.20 -25.78 19.14
CA ILE A 249 47.81 -24.61 18.37
C ILE A 249 46.58 -24.92 17.50
N ASN A 250 46.57 -26.03 16.78
CA ASN A 250 45.45 -26.44 15.96
C ASN A 250 44.18 -26.68 16.78
N SER A 251 44.30 -27.26 17.95
CA SER A 251 43.16 -27.47 18.89
C SER A 251 42.60 -26.14 19.39
N GLN A 252 43.46 -25.18 19.76
CA GLN A 252 43.03 -23.83 20.12
C GLN A 252 42.31 -23.11 19.00
N LEU A 253 42.85 -23.14 17.77
CA LEU A 253 42.22 -22.54 16.60
C LEU A 253 40.85 -23.15 16.33
N LEU A 254 40.72 -24.48 16.35
CA LEU A 254 39.44 -25.15 16.16
C LEU A 254 38.39 -24.77 17.23
N THR A 255 38.80 -24.60 18.49
CA THR A 255 37.90 -24.25 19.60
C THR A 255 37.39 -22.80 19.48
N VAL A 256 38.10 -21.91 18.79
CA VAL A 256 37.67 -20.53 18.57
C VAL A 256 36.71 -20.42 17.37
N PHE A 257 36.77 -21.38 16.43
CA PHE A 257 35.97 -21.37 15.20
C PHE A 257 34.71 -22.23 15.26
N PHE A 258 34.58 -23.13 16.22
CA PHE A 258 33.43 -24.00 16.47
C PHE A 258 32.84 -23.78 17.86
#